data_6f9082ac737764902d007b07eefc3d22
#
_entry.id   6f9082ac737764902d007b07eefc3d22
#
_cell.length_a   1.000
_cell.length_b   1.000
_cell.length_c   1.000
_cell.angle_alpha   90.00
_cell.angle_beta   90.00
_cell.angle_gamma   90.00
#
_symmetry.space_group_name_H-M   'P 1'
#
loop_
_entity.id
_entity.type
_entity.pdbx_description
1 polymer ?
#
loop_
_entity_poly.entity_id
_entity_poly.type
_entity_poly.pdbx_seq_one_letter_code
_entity_poly.pdbx_strand_id
1 'polypeptide(L)'
;MLFRSKAQGKEIGTSLVEAEMLDVVTGLIATAEKNGVKLLLPTDIVVAPTFSADATPTLVFADAIPADQMGLDIGPVSAAAFAAEIVKCKTLFWNGPMGVFEFPNYAAGTKVVAQALTEVSGISVVGGGDSAAAVRALGFADSQFGYISTGGGASLEYLEGKELPGLTALELI
;
A
#
# COMPACT_ATOMS: atom_id res chain seq x y z
N MET A 1 -1.11 -7.33 -3.19
CA MET A 1 -2.39 -8.04 -3.34
C MET A 1 -2.42 -8.89 -4.60
N LEU A 2 -2.25 -8.32 -5.77
CA LEU A 2 -2.31 -9.02 -7.06
C LEU A 2 -1.36 -10.24 -7.14
N PHE A 3 -0.16 -10.12 -6.58
CA PHE A 3 0.80 -11.22 -6.46
C PHE A 3 0.20 -12.44 -5.74
N ARG A 4 -0.51 -12.25 -4.60
CA ARG A 4 -1.15 -13.37 -3.89
C ARG A 4 -2.27 -13.99 -4.71
N SER A 5 -3.13 -13.17 -5.34
CA SER A 5 -4.21 -13.68 -6.20
C SER A 5 -3.63 -14.52 -7.33
N LYS A 6 -2.57 -14.04 -7.97
CA LYS A 6 -1.88 -14.79 -9.02
C LYS A 6 -1.20 -16.06 -8.49
N ALA A 7 -0.52 -16.00 -7.34
CA ALA A 7 0.09 -17.17 -6.69
C ALA A 7 -0.93 -18.24 -6.30
N GLN A 8 -2.19 -17.84 -6.05
CA GLN A 8 -3.32 -18.74 -5.80
C GLN A 8 -4.05 -19.19 -7.07
N GLY A 9 -3.51 -18.91 -8.26
CA GLY A 9 -4.11 -19.26 -9.54
C GLY A 9 -5.34 -18.46 -9.94
N LYS A 10 -5.59 -17.30 -9.28
CA LYS A 10 -6.71 -16.42 -9.60
C LYS A 10 -6.37 -15.49 -10.75
N GLU A 11 -7.39 -15.11 -11.52
CA GLU A 11 -7.26 -14.08 -12.55
C GLU A 11 -7.04 -12.69 -11.91
N ILE A 12 -6.14 -11.92 -12.54
CA ILE A 12 -5.78 -10.56 -12.12
C ILE A 12 -5.95 -9.56 -13.27
N GLY A 13 -6.60 -9.98 -14.35
CA GLY A 13 -6.77 -9.19 -15.56
C GLY A 13 -5.44 -8.79 -16.19
N THR A 14 -5.38 -7.57 -16.70
CA THR A 14 -4.18 -6.96 -17.29
C THR A 14 -3.28 -6.25 -16.27
N SER A 15 -3.51 -6.49 -14.97
CA SER A 15 -2.72 -5.87 -13.90
C SER A 15 -1.26 -6.33 -13.95
N LEU A 16 -0.33 -5.41 -13.63
CA LEU A 16 1.09 -5.69 -13.62
C LEU A 16 1.47 -6.60 -12.44
N VAL A 17 2.16 -7.69 -12.73
CA VAL A 17 2.72 -8.62 -11.73
C VAL A 17 4.04 -9.17 -12.24
N GLU A 18 5.06 -9.10 -11.42
CA GLU A 18 6.35 -9.74 -11.64
C GLU A 18 6.24 -11.22 -11.27
N ALA A 19 6.14 -12.09 -12.29
CA ALA A 19 5.90 -13.51 -12.09
C ALA A 19 6.98 -14.21 -11.25
N GLU A 20 8.22 -13.76 -11.34
CA GLU A 20 9.37 -14.24 -10.58
C GLU A 20 9.26 -14.01 -9.07
N MET A 21 8.41 -13.08 -8.63
CA MET A 21 8.18 -12.79 -7.21
C MET A 21 7.09 -13.68 -6.56
N LEU A 22 6.41 -14.53 -7.31
CA LEU A 22 5.29 -15.34 -6.79
C LEU A 22 5.71 -16.32 -5.69
N ASP A 23 6.85 -16.99 -5.87
CA ASP A 23 7.38 -17.91 -4.87
C ASP A 23 7.81 -17.18 -3.59
N VAL A 24 8.42 -16.01 -3.74
CA VAL A 24 8.80 -15.14 -2.61
C VAL A 24 7.55 -14.73 -1.82
N VAL A 25 6.50 -14.28 -2.50
CA VAL A 25 5.24 -13.88 -1.86
C VAL A 25 4.59 -15.05 -1.14
N THR A 26 4.61 -16.25 -1.71
CA THR A 26 4.08 -17.45 -1.08
C THR A 26 4.84 -17.78 0.21
N GLY A 27 6.17 -17.70 0.18
CA GLY A 27 7.03 -17.89 1.36
C GLY A 27 6.78 -16.86 2.45
N LEU A 28 6.57 -15.59 2.07
CA LEU A 28 6.26 -14.51 3.02
C LEU A 28 4.91 -14.72 3.72
N ILE A 29 3.88 -15.19 3.00
CA ILE A 29 2.57 -15.50 3.58
C ILE A 29 2.72 -16.60 4.64
N ALA A 30 3.41 -17.69 4.31
CA ALA A 30 3.65 -18.78 5.25
C ALA A 30 4.45 -18.33 6.49
N THR A 31 5.44 -17.44 6.28
CA THR A 31 6.26 -16.88 7.38
C THR A 31 5.41 -15.98 8.27
N ALA A 32 4.54 -15.16 7.72
CA ALA A 32 3.63 -14.32 8.49
C ALA A 32 2.69 -15.17 9.36
N GLU A 33 2.08 -16.20 8.80
CA GLU A 33 1.22 -17.13 9.52
C GLU A 33 1.97 -17.82 10.67
N LYS A 34 3.17 -18.34 10.40
CA LYS A 34 4.02 -18.99 11.40
C LYS A 34 4.38 -18.06 12.57
N ASN A 35 4.58 -16.79 12.31
CA ASN A 35 4.97 -15.78 13.30
C ASN A 35 3.77 -15.06 13.93
N GLY A 36 2.54 -15.43 13.60
CA GLY A 36 1.32 -14.78 14.09
C GLY A 36 1.14 -13.33 13.58
N VAL A 37 1.77 -12.98 12.46
CA VAL A 37 1.65 -11.66 11.83
C VAL A 37 0.39 -11.64 10.97
N LYS A 38 -0.51 -10.71 11.28
CA LYS A 38 -1.75 -10.53 10.53
C LYS A 38 -1.48 -9.83 9.19
N LEU A 39 -1.73 -10.52 8.08
CA LEU A 39 -1.70 -9.95 6.74
C LEU A 39 -3.12 -9.54 6.32
N LEU A 40 -3.34 -8.24 6.17
CA LEU A 40 -4.57 -7.69 5.61
C LEU A 40 -4.39 -7.45 4.12
N LEU A 41 -5.31 -8.02 3.34
CA LEU A 41 -5.33 -7.87 1.91
C LEU A 41 -6.69 -7.34 1.46
N PRO A 42 -6.74 -6.53 0.40
CA PRO A 42 -8.00 -6.05 -0.15
C PRO A 42 -8.92 -7.19 -0.57
N THR A 43 -10.20 -7.01 -0.32
CA THR A 43 -11.29 -7.91 -0.72
C THR A 43 -12.07 -7.38 -1.91
N ASP A 44 -11.99 -6.08 -2.16
CA ASP A 44 -12.57 -5.39 -3.29
C ASP A 44 -11.57 -4.42 -3.93
N ILE A 45 -11.69 -4.20 -5.23
CA ILE A 45 -10.77 -3.45 -6.08
C ILE A 45 -11.56 -2.56 -7.03
N VAL A 46 -11.04 -1.37 -7.27
CA VAL A 46 -11.50 -0.50 -8.36
C VAL A 46 -10.64 -0.80 -9.58
N VAL A 47 -11.29 -1.25 -10.64
CA VAL A 47 -10.64 -1.65 -11.89
C VAL A 47 -11.08 -0.76 -13.05
N ALA A 48 -10.28 -0.75 -14.11
CA ALA A 48 -10.61 -0.10 -15.38
C ALA A 48 -9.98 -0.84 -16.56
N PRO A 49 -10.51 -0.65 -17.80
CA PRO A 49 -9.95 -1.31 -18.99
C PRO A 49 -8.62 -0.69 -19.43
N THR A 50 -8.30 0.54 -19.02
CA THR A 50 -7.08 1.26 -19.42
C THR A 50 -6.53 2.09 -18.27
N PHE A 51 -5.21 2.30 -18.26
CA PHE A 51 -4.55 3.23 -17.34
C PHE A 51 -4.76 4.67 -17.80
N SER A 52 -5.90 5.26 -17.42
CA SER A 52 -6.28 6.62 -17.79
C SER A 52 -7.13 7.26 -16.71
N ALA A 53 -6.95 8.58 -16.50
CA ALA A 53 -7.76 9.36 -15.57
C ALA A 53 -9.26 9.39 -15.98
N ASP A 54 -9.53 9.29 -17.27
CA ASP A 54 -10.90 9.31 -17.85
C ASP A 54 -11.54 7.92 -17.95
N ALA A 55 -10.78 6.86 -17.62
CA ALA A 55 -11.33 5.50 -17.63
C ALA A 55 -12.44 5.37 -16.59
N THR A 56 -13.52 4.70 -16.96
CA THR A 56 -14.66 4.49 -16.05
C THR A 56 -14.31 3.47 -14.99
N PRO A 57 -14.33 3.84 -13.69
CA PRO A 57 -14.05 2.93 -12.61
C PRO A 57 -15.17 1.90 -12.44
N THR A 58 -14.80 0.65 -12.22
CA THR A 58 -15.71 -0.44 -11.89
C THR A 58 -15.26 -1.10 -10.59
N LEU A 59 -16.17 -1.31 -9.66
CA LEU A 59 -15.89 -2.02 -8.41
C LEU A 59 -16.11 -3.51 -8.60
N VAL A 60 -15.10 -4.32 -8.26
CA VAL A 60 -15.17 -5.79 -8.35
C VAL A 60 -14.60 -6.43 -7.09
N PHE A 61 -14.92 -7.69 -6.84
CA PHE A 61 -14.22 -8.47 -5.83
C PHE A 61 -12.79 -8.75 -6.25
N ALA A 62 -11.87 -8.78 -5.29
CA ALA A 62 -10.44 -8.97 -5.54
C ALA A 62 -10.09 -10.35 -6.16
N ASP A 63 -11.01 -11.29 -6.13
CA ASP A 63 -10.90 -12.63 -6.73
C ASP A 63 -11.70 -12.80 -8.03
N ALA A 64 -12.30 -11.73 -8.53
CA ALA A 64 -13.13 -11.70 -9.72
C ALA A 64 -12.79 -10.52 -10.64
N ILE A 65 -11.50 -10.23 -10.82
CA ILE A 65 -11.02 -9.18 -11.73
C ILE A 65 -11.23 -9.65 -13.17
N PRO A 66 -11.98 -8.91 -14.02
CA PRO A 66 -12.16 -9.27 -15.41
C PRO A 66 -10.84 -9.33 -16.19
N ALA A 67 -10.74 -10.23 -17.17
CA ALA A 67 -9.51 -10.48 -17.91
C ALA A 67 -9.01 -9.27 -18.72
N ASP A 68 -9.90 -8.37 -19.09
CA ASP A 68 -9.65 -7.16 -19.87
C ASP A 68 -9.50 -5.89 -19.01
N GLN A 69 -9.45 -6.03 -17.67
CA GLN A 69 -9.34 -4.89 -16.77
C GLN A 69 -8.12 -5.00 -15.86
N MET A 70 -7.67 -3.85 -15.35
CA MET A 70 -6.56 -3.71 -14.41
C MET A 70 -7.01 -3.08 -13.11
N GLY A 71 -6.44 -3.49 -11.98
CA GLY A 71 -6.66 -2.88 -10.67
C GLY A 71 -5.93 -1.54 -10.57
N LEU A 72 -6.66 -0.47 -10.28
CA LEU A 72 -6.12 0.89 -10.16
C LEU A 72 -6.26 1.49 -8.75
N ASP A 73 -7.17 0.98 -7.91
CA ASP A 73 -7.28 1.34 -6.49
C ASP A 73 -7.88 0.18 -5.70
N ILE A 74 -7.80 0.26 -4.38
CA ILE A 74 -8.57 -0.62 -3.50
C ILE A 74 -10.02 -0.16 -3.44
N GLY A 75 -10.96 -1.10 -3.22
CA GLY A 75 -12.36 -0.76 -3.06
C GLY A 75 -12.69 -0.20 -1.67
N PRO A 76 -13.91 0.34 -1.48
CA PRO A 76 -14.32 1.00 -0.26
C PRO A 76 -14.39 0.07 0.96
N VAL A 77 -14.72 -1.21 0.77
CA VAL A 77 -14.75 -2.19 1.87
C VAL A 77 -13.33 -2.45 2.37
N SER A 78 -12.37 -2.61 1.47
CA SER A 78 -10.96 -2.77 1.78
C SER A 78 -10.38 -1.54 2.47
N ALA A 79 -10.67 -0.35 1.94
CA ALA A 79 -10.21 0.91 2.52
C ALA A 79 -10.72 1.10 3.95
N ALA A 80 -12.00 0.82 4.20
CA ALA A 80 -12.58 0.88 5.54
C ALA A 80 -11.97 -0.16 6.50
N ALA A 81 -11.72 -1.39 6.02
CA ALA A 81 -11.07 -2.43 6.83
C ALA A 81 -9.64 -2.05 7.21
N PHE A 82 -8.87 -1.45 6.28
CA PHE A 82 -7.52 -0.97 6.56
C PHE A 82 -7.54 0.20 7.54
N ALA A 83 -8.41 1.20 7.34
CA ALA A 83 -8.56 2.31 8.26
C ALA A 83 -8.88 1.84 9.69
N ALA A 84 -9.80 0.88 9.83
CA ALA A 84 -10.16 0.31 11.13
C ALA A 84 -9.01 -0.39 11.87
N GLU A 85 -8.02 -0.92 11.17
CA GLU A 85 -6.83 -1.49 11.78
C GLU A 85 -5.75 -0.42 12.03
N ILE A 86 -5.58 0.52 11.11
CA ILE A 86 -4.61 1.61 11.20
C ILE A 86 -4.78 2.40 12.49
N VAL A 87 -6.00 2.81 12.82
CA VAL A 87 -6.28 3.62 14.02
C VAL A 87 -5.99 2.90 15.35
N LYS A 88 -5.86 1.58 15.33
CA LYS A 88 -5.47 0.77 16.50
C LYS A 88 -3.96 0.72 16.72
N CYS A 89 -3.17 1.06 15.70
CA CYS A 89 -1.72 1.00 15.75
C CYS A 89 -1.15 2.03 16.72
N LYS A 90 -0.03 1.67 17.37
CA LYS A 90 0.79 2.60 18.17
C LYS A 90 2.00 3.09 17.40
N THR A 91 2.48 2.30 16.47
CA THR A 91 3.52 2.67 15.52
C THR A 91 3.12 2.13 14.16
N LEU A 92 3.13 2.99 13.17
CA LEU A 92 2.76 2.65 11.80
C LEU A 92 3.76 3.26 10.82
N PHE A 93 4.20 2.45 9.88
CA PHE A 93 4.98 2.89 8.72
C PHE A 93 4.15 2.63 7.45
N TRP A 94 3.82 3.68 6.71
CA TRP A 94 3.11 3.60 5.44
C TRP A 94 4.04 3.88 4.27
N ASN A 95 4.20 2.90 3.38
CA ASN A 95 5.03 3.01 2.20
C ASN A 95 4.29 2.56 0.95
N GLY A 96 3.98 3.49 0.10
CA GLY A 96 3.27 3.31 -1.16
C GLY A 96 1.77 3.62 -1.08
N PRO A 97 1.24 4.40 -2.04
CA PRO A 97 -0.19 4.66 -2.18
C PRO A 97 -0.98 3.36 -2.40
N MET A 98 -2.28 3.39 -2.09
CA MET A 98 -3.17 2.25 -2.28
C MET A 98 -3.60 2.09 -3.73
N GLY A 99 -3.71 3.20 -4.45
CA GLY A 99 -4.11 3.29 -5.85
C GLY A 99 -3.40 4.39 -6.60
N VAL A 100 -3.83 4.65 -7.83
CA VAL A 100 -3.29 5.69 -8.71
C VAL A 100 -3.84 7.04 -8.25
N PHE A 101 -3.27 7.57 -7.17
CA PHE A 101 -3.76 8.78 -6.51
C PHE A 101 -3.74 10.03 -7.39
N GLU A 102 -2.94 10.03 -8.46
CA GLU A 102 -2.88 11.09 -9.47
C GLU A 102 -4.19 11.20 -10.28
N PHE A 103 -4.95 10.12 -10.32
CA PHE A 103 -6.25 10.09 -11.00
C PHE A 103 -7.38 10.20 -9.98
N PRO A 104 -8.21 11.26 -10.00
CA PRO A 104 -9.26 11.48 -8.99
C PRO A 104 -10.18 10.28 -8.78
N ASN A 105 -10.47 9.52 -9.84
CA ASN A 105 -11.33 8.33 -9.79
C ASN A 105 -10.70 7.14 -9.05
N TYR A 106 -9.39 7.15 -8.80
CA TYR A 106 -8.62 6.04 -8.23
C TYR A 106 -7.77 6.46 -7.02
N ALA A 107 -8.14 7.59 -6.40
CA ALA A 107 -7.44 8.17 -5.25
C ALA A 107 -8.14 7.87 -3.90
N ALA A 108 -9.35 7.32 -3.94
CA ALA A 108 -10.20 7.18 -2.76
C ALA A 108 -9.60 6.28 -1.70
N GLY A 109 -9.03 5.14 -2.08
CA GLY A 109 -8.37 4.20 -1.18
C GLY A 109 -7.18 4.84 -0.46
N THR A 110 -6.33 5.54 -1.22
CA THR A 110 -5.19 6.29 -0.68
C THR A 110 -5.64 7.37 0.29
N LYS A 111 -6.70 8.11 -0.04
CA LYS A 111 -7.24 9.16 0.82
C LYS A 111 -7.76 8.63 2.16
N VAL A 112 -8.50 7.52 2.15
CA VAL A 112 -9.02 6.88 3.37
C VAL A 112 -7.89 6.39 4.27
N VAL A 113 -6.86 5.77 3.70
CA VAL A 113 -5.68 5.33 4.45
C VAL A 113 -4.92 6.53 5.03
N ALA A 114 -4.67 7.57 4.25
CA ALA A 114 -4.02 8.79 4.71
C ALA A 114 -4.80 9.46 5.86
N GLN A 115 -6.13 9.53 5.76
CA GLN A 115 -6.98 10.05 6.82
C GLN A 115 -6.82 9.23 8.11
N ALA A 116 -6.86 7.90 8.01
CA ALA A 116 -6.70 7.03 9.17
C ALA A 116 -5.32 7.19 9.86
N LEU A 117 -4.25 7.46 9.07
CA LEU A 117 -2.94 7.76 9.64
C LEU A 117 -2.94 9.00 10.52
N THR A 118 -3.73 10.02 10.19
CA THR A 118 -3.83 11.24 11.01
C THR A 118 -4.52 11.01 12.35
N GLU A 119 -5.22 9.89 12.50
CA GLU A 119 -5.98 9.50 13.70
C GLU A 119 -5.20 8.53 14.61
N VAL A 120 -4.01 8.10 14.19
CA VAL A 120 -3.15 7.21 15.00
C VAL A 120 -2.72 7.92 16.27
N SER A 121 -3.01 7.33 17.43
CA SER A 121 -2.66 7.91 18.74
C SER A 121 -1.19 7.80 19.13
N GLY A 122 -0.37 7.22 18.25
CA GLY A 122 1.08 7.01 18.44
C GLY A 122 1.89 7.64 17.31
N ILE A 123 2.88 6.92 16.81
CA ILE A 123 3.76 7.41 15.75
C ILE A 123 3.27 6.90 14.39
N SER A 124 2.91 7.83 13.51
CA SER A 124 2.64 7.55 12.10
C SER A 124 3.78 8.08 11.23
N VAL A 125 4.38 7.21 10.43
CA VAL A 125 5.45 7.56 9.50
C VAL A 125 4.95 7.34 8.08
N VAL A 126 5.00 8.38 7.27
CA VAL A 126 4.78 8.31 5.82
C VAL A 126 6.13 8.15 5.16
N GLY A 127 6.38 7.01 4.52
CA GLY A 127 7.65 6.65 3.88
C GLY A 127 7.57 6.64 2.37
N GLY A 128 8.59 7.18 1.74
CA GLY A 128 8.75 7.21 0.29
C GLY A 128 8.18 8.46 -0.39
N GLY A 129 8.79 8.79 -1.52
CA GLY A 129 8.45 9.99 -2.30
C GLY A 129 6.99 9.99 -2.77
N ASP A 130 6.50 8.86 -3.26
CA ASP A 130 5.13 8.73 -3.78
C ASP A 130 4.09 8.89 -2.67
N SER A 131 4.33 8.30 -1.47
CA SER A 131 3.43 8.46 -0.33
C SER A 131 3.42 9.92 0.15
N ALA A 132 4.58 10.58 0.21
CA ALA A 132 4.69 11.98 0.55
C ALA A 132 4.01 12.90 -0.48
N ALA A 133 4.11 12.58 -1.77
CA ALA A 133 3.40 13.28 -2.82
C ALA A 133 1.89 13.07 -2.71
N ALA A 134 1.45 11.84 -2.44
CA ALA A 134 0.04 11.49 -2.32
C ALA A 134 -0.64 12.26 -1.18
N VAL A 135 -0.07 12.31 0.02
CA VAL A 135 -0.69 13.03 1.14
C VAL A 135 -0.88 14.51 0.83
N ARG A 136 0.10 15.15 0.18
CA ARG A 136 0.03 16.57 -0.21
C ARG A 136 -0.98 16.80 -1.33
N ALA A 137 -0.98 15.95 -2.36
CA ALA A 137 -1.93 16.02 -3.48
C ALA A 137 -3.39 15.84 -3.01
N LEU A 138 -3.61 15.01 -1.99
CA LEU A 138 -4.92 14.76 -1.39
C LEU A 138 -5.35 15.80 -0.36
N GLY A 139 -4.55 16.85 -0.14
CA GLY A 139 -4.88 18.00 0.70
C GLY A 139 -4.55 17.86 2.18
N PHE A 140 -3.72 16.89 2.56
CA PHE A 140 -3.24 16.77 3.93
C PHE A 140 -2.01 17.65 4.17
N ALA A 141 -1.94 18.26 5.35
CA ALA A 141 -0.74 18.97 5.79
C ALA A 141 0.28 18.01 6.40
N ASP A 142 1.56 18.23 6.15
CA ASP A 142 2.65 17.41 6.68
C ASP A 142 2.60 17.27 8.21
N SER A 143 2.15 18.32 8.90
CA SER A 143 2.00 18.37 10.36
C SER A 143 0.92 17.44 10.94
N GLN A 144 0.08 16.85 10.10
CA GLN A 144 -0.94 15.89 10.54
C GLN A 144 -0.36 14.47 10.73
N PHE A 145 0.88 14.24 10.30
CA PHE A 145 1.59 12.97 10.45
C PHE A 145 2.73 13.10 11.46
N GLY A 146 3.07 11.99 12.10
CA GLY A 146 4.18 11.98 13.04
C GLY A 146 5.52 12.26 12.36
N TYR A 147 5.74 11.71 11.17
CA TYR A 147 6.93 11.99 10.35
C TYR A 147 6.67 11.68 8.88
N ILE A 148 7.25 12.48 7.98
CA ILE A 148 7.27 12.21 6.53
C ILE A 148 8.71 12.04 6.08
N SER A 149 9.03 10.83 5.59
CA SER A 149 10.35 10.49 5.03
C SER A 149 10.27 10.35 3.52
N THR A 150 11.10 11.10 2.81
CA THR A 150 11.29 10.92 1.37
C THR A 150 12.28 9.78 1.05
N GLY A 151 13.02 9.29 2.03
CA GLY A 151 13.98 8.19 1.93
C GLY A 151 13.33 6.81 2.14
N GLY A 152 12.28 6.48 1.39
CA GLY A 152 11.50 5.23 1.57
C GLY A 152 12.34 3.96 1.55
N GLY A 153 13.20 3.79 0.53
CA GLY A 153 14.07 2.62 0.38
C GLY A 153 15.02 2.45 1.56
N ALA A 154 15.76 3.48 1.93
CA ALA A 154 16.67 3.45 3.08
C ALA A 154 15.93 3.17 4.40
N SER A 155 14.72 3.73 4.58
CA SER A 155 13.90 3.46 5.76
C SER A 155 13.48 1.99 5.84
N LEU A 156 13.12 1.38 4.71
CA LEU A 156 12.77 -0.05 4.66
C LEU A 156 14.00 -0.93 4.93
N GLU A 157 15.14 -0.62 4.34
CA GLU A 157 16.39 -1.35 4.60
C GLU A 157 16.80 -1.26 6.08
N TYR A 158 16.62 -0.10 6.70
CA TYR A 158 16.87 0.05 8.13
C TYR A 158 15.92 -0.80 8.99
N LEU A 159 14.64 -0.83 8.64
CA LEU A 159 13.65 -1.69 9.31
C LEU A 159 13.92 -3.19 9.11
N GLU A 160 14.58 -3.57 8.01
CA GLU A 160 15.07 -4.93 7.76
C GLU A 160 16.31 -5.28 8.60
N GLY A 161 16.90 -4.32 9.35
CA GLY A 161 18.12 -4.50 10.13
C GLY A 161 19.40 -4.42 9.28
N LYS A 162 19.35 -3.86 8.09
CA LYS A 162 20.53 -3.61 7.25
C LYS A 162 21.29 -2.39 7.75
N GLU A 163 22.62 -2.46 7.69
CA GLU A 163 23.46 -1.29 7.90
C GLU A 163 23.28 -0.30 6.75
N LEU A 164 23.08 0.97 7.12
CA LEU A 164 23.00 2.05 6.16
C LEU A 164 24.33 2.80 6.11
N PRO A 165 25.05 2.82 4.95
CA PRO A 165 26.38 3.45 4.85
C PRO A 165 26.40 4.91 5.34
N GLY A 166 25.32 5.66 5.15
CA GLY A 166 25.23 7.03 5.62
C GLY A 166 25.16 7.13 7.15
N LEU A 167 24.49 6.21 7.82
CA LEU A 167 24.46 6.18 9.29
C LEU A 167 25.77 5.69 9.87
N THR A 168 26.36 4.67 9.27
CA THR A 168 27.69 4.15 9.67
C THR A 168 28.75 5.25 9.54
N ALA A 169 28.73 6.01 8.44
CA ALA A 169 29.68 7.11 8.23
C ALA A 169 29.53 8.26 9.27
N LEU A 170 28.34 8.40 9.85
CA LEU A 170 28.08 9.39 10.92
C LEU A 170 28.29 8.81 12.31
N GLU A 171 28.74 7.55 12.44
CA GLU A 171 28.92 6.83 13.72
C GLU A 171 27.64 6.85 14.61
N LEU A 172 26.47 6.82 13.95
CA LEU A 172 25.16 6.89 14.64
C LEU A 172 24.58 5.51 14.93
N ILE A 173 25.29 4.44 14.57
CA ILE A 173 24.93 3.03 14.81
C ILE A 173 26.16 2.24 15.27
#